data_f9aa4e01bb19f4acef88cc8a290a0844
#
_entry.id   f9aa4e01bb19f4acef88cc8a290a0844
#
_cell.length_a   1.000
_cell.length_b   1.000
_cell.length_c   1.000
_cell.angle_alpha   90.00
_cell.angle_beta   90.00
_cell.angle_gamma   90.00
#
_symmetry.space_group_name_H-M   'P 1'
#
loop_
_entity.id
_entity.type
_entity.pdbx_description
1 polymer ?
#
loop_
_entity_poly.entity_id
_entity_poly.type
_entity_poly.pdbx_seq_one_letter_code
_entity_poly.pdbx_strand_id
1 'polypeptide(L)'
;MSDWDFLHDMYNEGYSSDQIMDAAACGYNPAEVDIDALGYSSDDWEVIDDDEYISEDLSVDPELVSIFESLVDNAESFYTLTNRYLQIWGELGELFAEIEYGIKRHKPRTKGSDGKIGNDFIEVKTISPEKNKDQVKVKRAGNFNKLLIIKINKDFTFKGHFISRKDLPKGEGKHATASWPNSKNCK
;
A
#
# COMPACT_ATOMS: atom_id res chain seq x y z
N MET A 1 -38.51 5.23 19.44
CA MET A 1 -37.05 5.18 19.27
C MET A 1 -36.75 6.04 18.08
N SER A 2 -35.78 6.92 18.17
CA SER A 2 -35.43 7.81 17.04
C SER A 2 -34.49 7.03 16.11
N ASP A 3 -34.56 7.31 14.78
CA ASP A 3 -33.75 6.65 13.76
C ASP A 3 -32.23 6.81 13.95
N TRP A 4 -31.80 7.51 14.99
CA TRP A 4 -30.41 7.75 15.33
C TRP A 4 -29.85 6.78 16.41
N ASP A 5 -30.70 6.09 17.12
CA ASP A 5 -30.25 5.24 18.22
C ASP A 5 -29.47 4.03 17.70
N PHE A 6 -29.86 3.44 16.55
CA PHE A 6 -29.17 2.32 15.95
C PHE A 6 -27.78 2.67 15.38
N LEU A 7 -27.59 3.86 14.85
CA LEU A 7 -26.29 4.32 14.36
C LEU A 7 -25.27 4.46 15.49
N HIS A 8 -25.75 4.88 16.66
CA HIS A 8 -24.94 4.96 17.86
C HIS A 8 -24.53 3.58 18.38
N ASP A 9 -25.43 2.61 18.29
CA ASP A 9 -25.15 1.23 18.66
C ASP A 9 -24.13 0.60 17.71
N MET A 10 -24.24 0.80 16.41
CA MET A 10 -23.24 0.39 15.43
C MET A 10 -21.84 0.96 15.75
N TYR A 11 -21.76 2.23 16.15
CA TYR A 11 -20.50 2.84 16.56
C TYR A 11 -19.89 2.15 17.79
N ASN A 12 -20.71 1.81 18.78
CA ASN A 12 -20.28 1.14 20.00
C ASN A 12 -19.86 -0.33 19.74
N GLU A 13 -20.43 -0.99 18.74
CA GLU A 13 -20.11 -2.35 18.33
C GLU A 13 -18.87 -2.42 17.40
N GLY A 14 -18.30 -1.28 17.02
CA GLY A 14 -17.04 -1.19 16.31
C GLY A 14 -17.14 -1.17 14.78
N TYR A 15 -18.31 -0.89 14.22
CA TYR A 15 -18.47 -0.68 12.79
C TYR A 15 -17.67 0.54 12.30
N SER A 16 -17.18 0.49 11.07
CA SER A 16 -16.45 1.61 10.47
C SER A 16 -17.38 2.79 10.15
N SER A 17 -16.83 4.00 10.12
CA SER A 17 -17.59 5.20 9.75
C SER A 17 -18.29 5.09 8.39
N ASP A 18 -17.68 4.37 7.43
CA ASP A 18 -18.26 4.17 6.10
C ASP A 18 -19.48 3.24 6.16
N GLN A 19 -19.42 2.18 6.96
CA GLN A 19 -20.54 1.27 7.18
C GLN A 19 -21.71 1.95 7.90
N ILE A 20 -21.40 2.84 8.86
CA ILE A 20 -22.42 3.63 9.58
C ILE A 20 -23.07 4.64 8.63
N MET A 21 -22.30 5.30 7.75
CA MET A 21 -22.83 6.22 6.75
C MET A 21 -23.72 5.50 5.72
N ASP A 22 -23.33 4.33 5.26
CA ASP A 22 -24.13 3.53 4.33
C ASP A 22 -25.44 3.07 4.99
N ALA A 23 -25.39 2.64 6.23
CA ALA A 23 -26.59 2.27 7.00
C ALA A 23 -27.53 3.47 7.19
N ALA A 24 -26.98 4.64 7.48
CA ALA A 24 -27.75 5.88 7.61
C ALA A 24 -28.43 6.31 6.29
N ALA A 25 -27.74 6.13 5.16
CA ALA A 25 -28.27 6.47 3.85
C ALA A 25 -29.37 5.53 3.36
N CYS A 26 -29.31 4.25 3.78
CA CYS A 26 -30.28 3.22 3.37
C CYS A 26 -31.41 2.98 4.37
N GLY A 27 -31.35 3.59 5.57
CA GLY A 27 -32.31 3.34 6.66
C GLY A 27 -32.29 1.87 7.16
N TYR A 28 -31.14 1.22 7.03
CA TYR A 28 -30.99 -0.22 7.24
C TYR A 28 -30.28 -0.49 8.56
N ASN A 29 -30.93 -1.30 9.42
CA ASN A 29 -30.32 -1.84 10.64
C ASN A 29 -29.98 -3.32 10.43
N PRO A 30 -28.67 -3.69 10.34
CA PRO A 30 -28.28 -5.09 10.13
C PRO A 30 -28.75 -6.06 11.24
N ALA A 31 -29.04 -5.56 12.44
CA ALA A 31 -29.48 -6.37 13.57
C ALA A 31 -30.98 -6.73 13.54
N GLU A 32 -31.78 -6.10 12.66
CA GLU A 32 -33.23 -6.30 12.54
C GLU A 32 -33.65 -7.14 11.32
N VAL A 33 -32.69 -7.71 10.57
CA VAL A 33 -33.01 -8.62 9.46
C VAL A 33 -33.40 -9.95 10.05
N ASP A 34 -34.69 -10.18 10.12
CA ASP A 34 -35.26 -11.50 10.40
C ASP A 34 -35.03 -12.39 9.18
N ILE A 35 -33.96 -13.19 9.23
CA ILE A 35 -33.53 -14.09 8.14
C ILE A 35 -34.64 -15.10 7.81
N ASP A 36 -35.46 -15.50 8.82
CA ASP A 36 -36.59 -16.40 8.64
C ASP A 36 -37.73 -15.76 7.82
N ALA A 37 -37.84 -14.43 7.81
CA ALA A 37 -38.85 -13.71 7.02
C ALA A 37 -38.50 -13.64 5.50
N LEU A 38 -37.26 -13.93 5.11
CA LEU A 38 -36.83 -13.94 3.72
C LEU A 38 -37.07 -15.28 3.01
N GLY A 39 -37.59 -16.28 3.68
CA GLY A 39 -38.01 -17.55 3.08
C GLY A 39 -36.87 -18.45 2.62
N TYR A 40 -35.66 -18.23 3.10
CA TYR A 40 -34.52 -19.13 2.87
C TYR A 40 -34.61 -20.27 3.87
N SER A 41 -34.85 -21.52 3.39
CA SER A 41 -34.78 -22.71 4.24
C SER A 41 -33.32 -23.04 4.55
N SER A 42 -33.06 -23.59 5.72
CA SER A 42 -31.72 -24.00 6.17
C SER A 42 -31.08 -25.08 5.30
N ASP A 43 -31.82 -25.64 4.35
CA ASP A 43 -31.37 -26.72 3.46
C ASP A 43 -30.81 -26.18 2.11
N ASP A 44 -30.95 -24.85 1.84
CA ASP A 44 -30.46 -24.21 0.62
C ASP A 44 -29.06 -23.63 0.75
N TRP A 45 -28.38 -23.84 1.90
CA TRP A 45 -26.97 -23.58 2.01
C TRP A 45 -26.22 -24.72 1.30
N GLU A 46 -26.05 -24.61 -0.03
CA GLU A 46 -24.92 -25.26 -0.67
C GLU A 46 -23.70 -24.80 0.11
N VAL A 47 -23.02 -25.77 0.72
CA VAL A 47 -21.70 -25.56 1.29
C VAL A 47 -20.86 -25.04 0.12
N ILE A 48 -20.73 -23.73 0.02
CA ILE A 48 -19.71 -23.12 -0.80
C ILE A 48 -18.43 -23.62 -0.13
N ASP A 49 -17.77 -24.57 -0.78
CA ASP A 49 -16.47 -25.04 -0.35
C ASP A 49 -15.63 -23.78 -0.13
N ASP A 50 -15.28 -23.48 1.13
CA ASP A 50 -14.44 -22.36 1.54
C ASP A 50 -13.03 -22.42 0.92
N ASP A 51 -12.76 -23.41 0.09
CA ASP A 51 -11.51 -23.60 -0.66
C ASP A 51 -11.47 -22.81 -1.99
N GLU A 52 -12.57 -22.21 -2.45
CA GLU A 52 -12.53 -21.19 -3.49
C GLU A 52 -12.38 -19.78 -2.89
N TYR A 53 -11.49 -19.65 -1.90
CA TYR A 53 -10.79 -18.40 -1.72
C TYR A 53 -10.04 -18.18 -3.03
N ILE A 54 -10.69 -17.45 -3.93
CA ILE A 54 -10.03 -16.90 -5.11
C ILE A 54 -8.84 -16.15 -4.50
N SER A 55 -7.69 -16.80 -4.49
CA SER A 55 -6.43 -16.10 -4.42
C SER A 55 -6.55 -15.11 -5.59
N GLU A 56 -6.91 -13.83 -5.30
CA GLU A 56 -6.67 -12.77 -6.27
C GLU A 56 -5.22 -13.02 -6.67
N ASP A 57 -5.08 -13.62 -7.84
CA ASP A 57 -3.79 -13.95 -8.42
C ASP A 57 -3.00 -12.65 -8.38
N LEU A 58 -2.07 -12.57 -7.42
CA LEU A 58 -1.11 -11.47 -7.28
C LEU A 58 -0.09 -11.52 -8.43
N SER A 59 -0.47 -12.17 -9.54
CA SER A 59 0.35 -12.17 -10.74
C SER A 59 0.43 -10.74 -11.25
N VAL A 60 1.58 -10.17 -11.03
CA VAL A 60 1.96 -8.89 -11.63
C VAL A 60 1.85 -9.06 -13.15
N ASP A 61 1.28 -8.08 -13.81
CA ASP A 61 1.16 -8.09 -15.26
C ASP A 61 2.53 -8.31 -15.91
N PRO A 62 2.73 -9.40 -16.69
CA PRO A 62 4.02 -9.68 -17.33
C PRO A 62 4.48 -8.56 -18.25
N GLU A 63 3.55 -7.80 -18.85
CA GLU A 63 3.89 -6.64 -19.67
C GLU A 63 4.51 -5.54 -18.83
N LEU A 64 3.99 -5.30 -17.60
CA LEU A 64 4.55 -4.33 -16.67
C LEU A 64 5.98 -4.71 -16.25
N VAL A 65 6.24 -5.99 -16.01
CA VAL A 65 7.59 -6.51 -15.71
C VAL A 65 8.52 -6.23 -16.88
N SER A 66 8.12 -6.57 -18.11
CA SER A 66 8.92 -6.33 -19.31
C SER A 66 9.22 -4.83 -19.54
N ILE A 67 8.25 -3.96 -19.28
CA ILE A 67 8.44 -2.51 -19.33
C ILE A 67 9.46 -2.07 -18.28
N PHE A 68 9.33 -2.55 -17.05
CA PHE A 68 10.27 -2.23 -15.96
C PHE A 68 11.70 -2.63 -16.33
N GLU A 69 11.92 -3.86 -16.78
CA GLU A 69 13.24 -4.36 -17.21
C GLU A 69 13.83 -3.49 -18.33
N SER A 70 13.02 -3.19 -19.35
CA SER A 70 13.45 -2.32 -20.46
C SER A 70 13.84 -0.92 -20.00
N LEU A 71 13.16 -0.34 -19.02
CA LEU A 71 13.49 0.96 -18.45
C LEU A 71 14.81 0.92 -17.67
N VAL A 72 15.08 -0.16 -16.94
CA VAL A 72 16.34 -0.37 -16.22
C VAL A 72 17.50 -0.49 -17.20
N ASP A 73 17.36 -1.35 -18.23
CA ASP A 73 18.38 -1.55 -19.27
C ASP A 73 18.71 -0.25 -20.02
N ASN A 74 17.68 0.54 -20.36
CA ASN A 74 17.87 1.83 -20.99
C ASN A 74 18.56 2.83 -20.06
N ALA A 75 18.26 2.82 -18.76
CA ALA A 75 18.91 3.70 -17.79
C ALA A 75 20.39 3.35 -17.61
N GLU A 76 20.74 2.06 -17.58
CA GLU A 76 22.11 1.56 -17.54
C GLU A 76 22.89 1.92 -18.83
N SER A 77 22.28 1.67 -19.99
CA SER A 77 22.86 2.02 -21.29
C SER A 77 23.12 3.52 -21.41
N PHE A 78 22.16 4.34 -20.98
CA PHE A 78 22.31 5.78 -20.96
C PHE A 78 23.47 6.23 -20.05
N TYR A 79 23.57 5.64 -18.86
CA TYR A 79 24.68 5.92 -17.95
C TYR A 79 26.02 5.52 -18.55
N THR A 80 26.11 4.33 -19.15
CA THR A 80 27.33 3.83 -19.80
C THR A 80 27.83 4.76 -20.93
N LEU A 81 26.89 5.27 -21.74
CA LEU A 81 27.19 6.11 -22.87
C LEU A 81 27.52 7.57 -22.48
N THR A 82 26.86 8.07 -21.43
CA THR A 82 26.86 9.51 -21.12
C THR A 82 27.51 9.86 -19.78
N ASN A 83 27.77 8.88 -18.94
CA ASN A 83 28.13 9.03 -17.52
C ASN A 83 27.16 9.91 -16.73
N ARG A 84 25.88 9.90 -17.11
CA ARG A 84 24.79 10.66 -16.46
C ARG A 84 23.64 9.74 -16.13
N TYR A 85 22.98 10.00 -15.00
CA TYR A 85 21.79 9.25 -14.59
C TYR A 85 20.51 9.83 -15.20
N LEU A 86 19.60 8.99 -15.66
CA LEU A 86 18.23 9.38 -15.98
C LEU A 86 17.48 9.76 -14.68
N GLN A 87 16.55 10.72 -14.77
CA GLN A 87 15.79 11.19 -13.60
C GLN A 87 14.41 10.49 -13.50
N ILE A 88 14.40 9.16 -13.51
CA ILE A 88 13.20 8.32 -13.49
C ILE A 88 13.09 7.43 -12.23
N TRP A 89 14.02 7.60 -11.28
CA TRP A 89 14.19 6.69 -10.14
C TRP A 89 12.98 6.60 -9.21
N GLY A 90 12.19 7.67 -9.09
CA GLY A 90 10.96 7.68 -8.31
C GLY A 90 9.96 6.67 -8.87
N GLU A 91 9.67 6.78 -10.17
CA GLU A 91 8.74 5.89 -10.87
C GLU A 91 9.24 4.45 -10.90
N LEU A 92 10.54 4.24 -11.18
CA LEU A 92 11.13 2.90 -11.14
C LEU A 92 11.04 2.26 -9.75
N GLY A 93 11.19 3.06 -8.69
CA GLY A 93 11.03 2.55 -7.32
C GLY A 93 9.60 2.15 -7.00
N GLU A 94 8.62 2.89 -7.49
CA GLU A 94 7.20 2.55 -7.34
C GLU A 94 6.81 1.32 -8.17
N LEU A 95 7.31 1.20 -9.41
CA LEU A 95 7.13 0.01 -10.25
C LEU A 95 7.75 -1.24 -9.61
N PHE A 96 8.99 -1.13 -9.12
CA PHE A 96 9.64 -2.23 -8.41
C PHE A 96 8.85 -2.64 -7.17
N ALA A 97 8.28 -1.67 -6.45
CA ALA A 97 7.46 -1.93 -5.28
C ALA A 97 6.16 -2.69 -5.63
N GLU A 98 5.56 -2.39 -6.77
CA GLU A 98 4.40 -3.11 -7.30
C GLU A 98 4.78 -4.54 -7.69
N ILE A 99 5.86 -4.70 -8.47
CA ILE A 99 6.31 -5.99 -9.00
C ILE A 99 6.78 -6.94 -7.89
N GLU A 100 7.67 -6.47 -7.01
CA GLU A 100 8.35 -7.33 -6.03
C GLU A 100 7.51 -7.55 -4.76
N TYR A 101 6.72 -6.56 -4.35
CA TYR A 101 6.00 -6.59 -3.08
C TYR A 101 4.48 -6.64 -3.24
N GLY A 102 3.95 -6.64 -4.48
CA GLY A 102 2.52 -6.68 -4.73
C GLY A 102 1.77 -5.43 -4.25
N ILE A 103 2.42 -4.26 -4.27
CA ILE A 103 1.75 -3.02 -3.91
C ILE A 103 0.73 -2.66 -4.98
N LYS A 104 -0.54 -2.61 -4.63
CA LYS A 104 -1.58 -2.04 -5.51
C LYS A 104 -1.44 -0.51 -5.48
N ARG A 105 -0.83 0.09 -6.53
CA ARG A 105 -0.62 1.54 -6.61
C ARG A 105 -1.94 2.30 -6.68
N HIS A 106 -1.97 3.45 -6.05
CA HIS A 106 -3.10 4.37 -6.16
C HIS A 106 -3.07 5.09 -7.52
N LYS A 107 -4.23 5.68 -7.89
CA LYS A 107 -4.29 6.53 -9.08
C LYS A 107 -3.29 7.69 -8.95
N PRO A 108 -2.68 8.15 -10.06
CA PRO A 108 -1.77 9.27 -10.05
C PRO A 108 -2.34 10.48 -9.30
N ARG A 109 -1.50 11.14 -8.49
CA ARG A 109 -1.86 12.31 -7.66
C ARG A 109 -2.81 12.03 -6.49
N THR A 110 -3.03 10.77 -6.12
CA THR A 110 -3.71 10.43 -4.86
C THR A 110 -2.90 10.97 -3.67
N LYS A 111 -3.59 11.62 -2.73
CA LYS A 111 -2.92 12.19 -1.56
C LYS A 111 -2.80 11.14 -0.46
N GLY A 112 -1.65 11.13 0.22
CA GLY A 112 -1.50 10.43 1.49
C GLY A 112 -0.59 9.21 1.46
N SER A 113 -0.67 8.36 0.44
CA SER A 113 0.19 7.18 0.24
C SER A 113 0.31 6.87 -1.24
N ASP A 114 1.32 6.10 -1.62
CA ASP A 114 1.59 5.74 -3.01
C ASP A 114 0.80 4.47 -3.42
N GLY A 115 0.46 3.60 -2.46
CA GLY A 115 -0.33 2.39 -2.69
C GLY A 115 -0.70 1.68 -1.40
N LYS A 116 -1.16 0.41 -1.53
CA LYS A 116 -1.51 -0.43 -0.39
C LYS A 116 -1.14 -1.90 -0.61
N ILE A 117 -0.91 -2.63 0.50
CA ILE A 117 -0.80 -4.09 0.56
C ILE A 117 -1.81 -4.55 1.62
N GLY A 118 -2.84 -5.29 1.22
CA GLY A 118 -3.93 -5.63 2.13
C GLY A 118 -4.52 -4.36 2.74
N ASN A 119 -4.52 -4.26 4.07
CA ASN A 119 -5.03 -3.12 4.82
C ASN A 119 -3.98 -2.03 5.12
N ASP A 120 -2.72 -2.24 4.73
CA ASP A 120 -1.65 -1.28 4.99
C ASP A 120 -1.49 -0.28 3.85
N PHE A 121 -1.56 1.00 4.16
CA PHE A 121 -1.20 2.09 3.26
C PHE A 121 0.32 2.26 3.24
N ILE A 122 0.90 2.26 2.05
CA ILE A 122 2.35 2.27 1.82
C ILE A 122 2.78 3.59 1.18
N GLU A 123 3.74 4.25 1.78
CA GLU A 123 4.50 5.34 1.16
C GLU A 123 5.80 4.77 0.60
N VAL A 124 6.09 4.98 -0.66
CA VAL A 124 7.32 4.52 -1.32
C VAL A 124 8.30 5.68 -1.44
N LYS A 125 9.55 5.46 -1.07
CA LYS A 125 10.63 6.45 -1.26
C LYS A 125 11.87 5.79 -1.82
N THR A 126 12.44 6.39 -2.85
CA THR A 126 13.58 5.83 -3.57
C THR A 126 14.87 6.54 -3.21
N ILE A 127 15.91 5.75 -2.95
CA ILE A 127 17.30 6.18 -2.88
C ILE A 127 17.91 5.85 -4.25
N SER A 128 18.12 6.89 -5.05
CA SER A 128 18.70 6.75 -6.40
C SER A 128 20.21 6.47 -6.37
N PRO A 129 20.78 5.85 -7.41
CA PRO A 129 22.20 5.44 -7.43
C PRO A 129 23.19 6.61 -7.32
N GLU A 130 22.78 7.82 -7.66
CA GLU A 130 23.57 9.04 -7.55
C GLU A 130 23.63 9.63 -6.13
N LYS A 131 22.73 9.19 -5.22
CA LYS A 131 22.73 9.73 -3.86
C LYS A 131 23.87 9.19 -3.01
N ASN A 132 24.56 10.13 -2.35
CA ASN A 132 25.65 9.80 -1.42
C ASN A 132 25.17 9.44 0.00
N LYS A 133 23.89 9.68 0.31
CA LYS A 133 23.31 9.43 1.63
C LYS A 133 22.20 8.41 1.51
N ASP A 134 22.32 7.35 2.26
CA ASP A 134 21.32 6.29 2.35
C ASP A 134 20.12 6.70 3.24
N GLN A 135 19.48 7.83 2.88
CA GLN A 135 18.39 8.43 3.64
C GLN A 135 17.32 9.00 2.72
N VAL A 136 16.09 8.95 3.18
CA VAL A 136 14.92 9.54 2.53
C VAL A 136 14.18 10.47 3.49
N LYS A 137 13.50 11.48 2.93
CA LYS A 137 12.58 12.34 3.67
C LYS A 137 11.15 11.94 3.36
N VAL A 138 10.34 11.76 4.39
CA VAL A 138 8.93 11.42 4.27
C VAL A 138 8.08 12.46 5.02
N LYS A 139 6.94 12.85 4.44
CA LYS A 139 6.02 13.80 5.06
C LYS A 139 5.31 13.17 6.26
N ARG A 140 5.38 13.81 7.44
CA ARG A 140 4.70 13.33 8.65
C ARG A 140 3.19 13.35 8.53
N ALA A 141 2.64 14.26 7.75
CA ALA A 141 1.20 14.39 7.51
C ALA A 141 0.64 13.40 6.47
N GLY A 142 1.47 12.50 5.91
CA GLY A 142 1.02 11.47 4.97
C GLY A 142 0.09 10.45 5.68
N ASN A 143 -0.88 9.92 4.96
CA ASN A 143 -1.74 8.84 5.45
C ASN A 143 -1.18 7.47 5.01
N PHE A 144 -0.22 6.94 5.76
CA PHE A 144 0.41 5.64 5.51
C PHE A 144 0.71 4.93 6.83
N ASN A 145 0.72 3.61 6.80
CA ASN A 145 1.07 2.75 7.94
C ASN A 145 2.53 2.32 7.89
N LYS A 146 3.04 2.11 6.68
CA LYS A 146 4.41 1.64 6.43
C LYS A 146 5.09 2.50 5.38
N LEU A 147 6.36 2.76 5.56
CA LEU A 147 7.26 3.33 4.58
C LEU A 147 8.05 2.19 3.94
N LEU A 148 8.03 2.10 2.62
CA LEU A 148 8.92 1.24 1.85
C LEU A 148 10.03 2.10 1.24
N ILE A 149 11.27 1.84 1.65
CA ILE A 149 12.44 2.45 1.02
C ILE A 149 12.94 1.49 -0.04
N ILE A 150 12.99 1.95 -1.29
CA ILE A 150 13.65 1.26 -2.39
C ILE A 150 15.03 1.87 -2.57
N LYS A 151 16.07 1.06 -2.44
CA LYS A 151 17.44 1.46 -2.73
C LYS A 151 17.86 0.87 -4.06
N ILE A 152 18.30 1.77 -4.96
CA ILE A 152 18.88 1.41 -6.24
C ILE A 152 20.38 1.59 -6.12
N ASN A 153 21.13 0.51 -6.27
CA ASN A 153 22.57 0.52 -6.19
C ASN A 153 23.20 1.09 -7.48
N LYS A 154 24.51 1.31 -7.47
CA LYS A 154 25.26 1.81 -8.65
C LYS A 154 25.33 0.81 -9.80
N ASP A 155 25.13 -0.47 -9.52
CA ASP A 155 25.00 -1.58 -10.46
C ASP A 155 23.56 -1.81 -10.91
N PHE A 156 22.67 -0.84 -10.69
CA PHE A 156 21.25 -0.87 -11.03
C PHE A 156 20.45 -2.00 -10.40
N THR A 157 20.97 -2.66 -9.36
CA THR A 157 20.21 -3.61 -8.56
C THR A 157 19.30 -2.88 -7.56
N PHE A 158 18.10 -3.45 -7.36
CA PHE A 158 17.05 -2.89 -6.50
C PHE A 158 16.93 -3.71 -5.20
N LYS A 159 16.71 -3.01 -4.09
CA LYS A 159 16.40 -3.63 -2.80
C LYS A 159 15.37 -2.81 -2.06
N GLY A 160 14.42 -3.46 -1.40
CA GLY A 160 13.41 -2.79 -0.59
C GLY A 160 13.57 -3.06 0.90
N HIS A 161 13.15 -2.10 1.71
CA HIS A 161 13.12 -2.22 3.17
C HIS A 161 11.88 -1.51 3.73
N PHE A 162 11.05 -2.27 4.47
CA PHE A 162 9.88 -1.73 5.15
C PHE A 162 10.22 -1.17 6.51
N ILE A 163 9.65 -0.01 6.83
CA ILE A 163 9.72 0.64 8.14
C ILE A 163 8.29 0.95 8.58
N SER A 164 7.90 0.50 9.78
CA SER A 164 6.63 0.91 10.35
C SER A 164 6.63 2.42 10.61
N ARG A 165 5.51 3.09 10.35
CA ARG A 165 5.36 4.51 10.67
C ARG A 165 5.67 4.82 12.14
N LYS A 166 5.39 3.87 13.05
CA LYS A 166 5.64 4.00 14.48
C LYS A 166 7.13 4.12 14.80
N ASP A 167 7.98 3.53 13.94
CA ASP A 167 9.44 3.49 14.14
C ASP A 167 10.16 4.68 13.50
N LEU A 168 9.41 5.57 12.80
CA LEU A 168 9.99 6.79 12.26
C LEU A 168 10.37 7.76 13.39
N PRO A 169 11.50 8.50 13.23
CA PRO A 169 11.94 9.46 14.22
C PRO A 169 10.85 10.48 14.57
N LYS A 170 10.54 10.64 15.84
CA LYS A 170 9.60 11.65 16.34
C LYS A 170 10.23 13.05 16.21
N GLY A 171 9.42 14.09 16.11
CA GLY A 171 9.87 15.49 16.05
C GLY A 171 8.78 16.42 15.50
N GLU A 172 8.99 17.72 15.62
CA GLU A 172 8.02 18.76 15.27
C GLU A 172 8.05 19.21 13.80
N GLY A 173 9.07 18.80 13.04
CA GLY A 173 9.23 19.18 11.63
C GLY A 173 8.21 18.54 10.70
N LYS A 174 7.95 19.16 9.56
CA LYS A 174 7.04 18.65 8.50
C LYS A 174 7.46 17.29 7.93
N HIS A 175 8.74 16.92 8.05
CA HIS A 175 9.31 15.69 7.50
C HIS A 175 10.01 14.89 8.58
N ALA A 176 9.96 13.56 8.46
CA ALA A 176 10.85 12.64 9.15
C ALA A 176 11.95 12.20 8.18
N THR A 177 13.14 11.90 8.71
CA THR A 177 14.23 11.29 7.94
C THR A 177 14.28 9.81 8.32
N ALA A 178 14.20 8.93 7.31
CA ALA A 178 14.38 7.50 7.48
C ALA A 178 15.67 7.08 6.77
N SER A 179 16.45 6.21 7.41
CA SER A 179 17.73 5.72 6.89
C SER A 179 17.57 4.28 6.41
N TRP A 180 18.29 3.93 5.37
CA TRP A 180 18.48 2.53 4.97
C TRP A 180 19.20 1.78 6.10
N PRO A 181 18.78 0.55 6.43
CA PRO A 181 19.44 -0.22 7.49
C PRO A 181 20.88 -0.54 7.10
N ASN A 182 21.82 -0.13 7.92
CA ASN A 182 23.21 -0.57 7.76
C ASN A 182 23.34 -2.00 8.23
N SER A 183 24.08 -2.83 7.50
CA SER A 183 24.36 -4.24 7.81
C SER A 183 24.99 -4.49 9.19
N LYS A 184 25.36 -3.43 9.92
CA LYS A 184 25.93 -3.50 11.27
C LYS A 184 24.88 -3.56 12.40
N ASN A 185 23.59 -3.38 12.11
CA ASN A 185 22.51 -3.31 13.10
C ASN A 185 21.50 -4.47 13.04
N CYS A 186 21.76 -5.52 12.27
CA CYS A 186 21.01 -6.77 12.39
C CYS A 186 21.58 -7.57 13.58
N LYS A 187 21.01 -7.34 14.77
CA LYS A 187 21.15 -8.22 15.94
C LYS A 187 19.88 -9.02 16.10
#